data_c83515ff1e4cecc16a96a10e3b53c287
#
_entry.id   c83515ff1e4cecc16a96a10e3b53c287
#
_cell.length_a   1.000
_cell.length_b   1.000
_cell.length_c   1.000
_cell.angle_alpha   90.00
_cell.angle_beta   90.00
_cell.angle_gamma   90.00
#
_symmetry.space_group_name_H-M   'P 1'
#
loop_
_entity.id
_entity.type
_entity.pdbx_description
1 polymer ?
#
loop_
_entity_poly.entity_id
_entity_poly.type
_entity_poly.pdbx_seq_one_letter_code
_entity_poly.pdbx_strand_id
1 'polypeptide(L)'
;MRGKVKVKVDGIEVEVDPGSVVLDAIKKAGIPMHSLCQAGELYRGASCRLCLVELPNGKLVPACAYPVSNGLEVYTRTPRTLRTRRTTLELLLAYHRIECWICKRKGDCILVKMANDLRLEGIPICAECPLHSDECLLNKGILCLGPLTVAGCEAECPATGGRCWGCRGPITREDVVVRALRRYRELGFTLKEVIETAEIFWSAHPFLEKFKLLAEGV
;
A
#
# COMPACT_ATOMS: atom_id res chain seq x y z
N MET A 1 -22.87 3.04 -36.88
CA MET A 1 -21.62 3.10 -36.08
C MET A 1 -21.85 4.09 -34.95
N ARG A 2 -21.89 3.64 -33.70
CA ARG A 2 -21.99 4.59 -32.54
C ARG A 2 -20.66 5.32 -32.42
N GLY A 3 -20.66 6.64 -32.52
CA GLY A 3 -19.46 7.46 -32.46
C GLY A 3 -18.75 7.30 -31.11
N LYS A 4 -17.43 7.47 -31.06
CA LYS A 4 -16.63 7.48 -29.81
C LYS A 4 -17.06 8.65 -28.93
N VAL A 5 -16.95 8.47 -27.61
CA VAL A 5 -17.21 9.50 -26.60
C VAL A 5 -15.89 10.15 -26.20
N LYS A 6 -15.80 11.48 -26.29
CA LYS A 6 -14.63 12.25 -25.87
C LYS A 6 -14.73 12.59 -24.41
N VAL A 7 -13.67 12.27 -23.65
CA VAL A 7 -13.54 12.53 -22.22
C VAL A 7 -12.19 13.18 -21.96
N LYS A 8 -12.17 14.17 -21.07
CA LYS A 8 -10.95 14.85 -20.65
C LYS A 8 -10.55 14.40 -19.25
N VAL A 9 -9.39 13.80 -19.11
CA VAL A 9 -8.85 13.29 -17.84
C VAL A 9 -7.58 14.06 -17.49
N ASP A 10 -7.59 14.84 -16.42
CA ASP A 10 -6.47 15.71 -16.02
C ASP A 10 -5.91 16.57 -17.19
N GLY A 11 -6.79 17.04 -18.07
CA GLY A 11 -6.41 17.81 -19.26
C GLY A 11 -6.10 16.97 -20.51
N ILE A 12 -5.98 15.66 -20.43
CA ILE A 12 -5.72 14.75 -21.55
C ILE A 12 -7.06 14.32 -22.18
N GLU A 13 -7.26 14.63 -23.45
CA GLU A 13 -8.44 14.17 -24.20
C GLU A 13 -8.25 12.73 -24.67
N VAL A 14 -9.22 11.87 -24.35
CA VAL A 14 -9.28 10.47 -24.79
C VAL A 14 -10.64 10.13 -25.37
N GLU A 15 -10.67 9.20 -26.30
CA GLU A 15 -11.90 8.68 -26.89
C GLU A 15 -12.18 7.26 -26.39
N VAL A 16 -13.35 7.01 -25.86
CA VAL A 16 -13.80 5.69 -25.37
C VAL A 16 -15.10 5.27 -26.02
N ASP A 17 -15.46 4.01 -25.87
CA ASP A 17 -16.70 3.48 -26.42
C ASP A 17 -17.92 3.99 -25.62
N PRO A 18 -19.05 4.22 -26.27
CA PRO A 18 -20.30 4.51 -25.58
C PRO A 18 -20.66 3.38 -24.60
N GLY A 19 -21.05 3.77 -23.36
CA GLY A 19 -21.32 2.81 -22.28
C GLY A 19 -20.12 2.46 -21.43
N SER A 20 -18.91 2.94 -21.76
CA SER A 20 -17.73 2.86 -20.89
C SER A 20 -17.92 3.66 -19.60
N VAL A 21 -17.08 3.35 -18.59
CA VAL A 21 -17.01 4.12 -17.36
C VAL A 21 -15.74 4.99 -17.33
N VAL A 22 -15.72 5.99 -16.45
CA VAL A 22 -14.59 6.92 -16.30
C VAL A 22 -13.27 6.21 -16.05
N LEU A 23 -13.28 5.06 -15.36
CA LEU A 23 -12.04 4.28 -15.13
C LEU A 23 -11.42 3.77 -16.43
N ASP A 24 -12.23 3.47 -17.45
CA ASP A 24 -11.73 3.03 -18.78
C ASP A 24 -11.04 4.20 -19.51
N ALA A 25 -11.61 5.42 -19.39
CA ALA A 25 -11.01 6.63 -19.92
C ALA A 25 -9.67 6.95 -19.22
N ILE A 26 -9.60 6.80 -17.89
CA ILE A 26 -8.38 7.00 -17.09
C ILE A 26 -7.28 6.01 -17.52
N LYS A 27 -7.62 4.72 -17.67
CA LYS A 27 -6.69 3.70 -18.17
C LYS A 27 -6.16 4.05 -19.56
N LYS A 28 -7.05 4.51 -20.45
CA LYS A 28 -6.69 4.91 -21.81
C LYS A 28 -5.81 6.15 -21.85
N ALA A 29 -5.96 7.07 -20.89
CA ALA A 29 -5.08 8.21 -20.69
C ALA A 29 -3.69 7.83 -20.13
N GLY A 30 -3.45 6.55 -19.81
CA GLY A 30 -2.19 6.08 -19.21
C GLY A 30 -2.00 6.51 -17.76
N ILE A 31 -3.05 6.98 -17.08
CA ILE A 31 -2.97 7.46 -15.69
C ILE A 31 -3.18 6.28 -14.74
N PRO A 32 -2.23 6.01 -13.82
CA PRO A 32 -2.36 4.93 -12.86
C PRO A 32 -3.54 5.19 -11.91
N MET A 33 -4.47 4.25 -11.85
CA MET A 33 -5.62 4.29 -10.96
C MET A 33 -5.94 2.89 -10.45
N HIS A 34 -6.00 2.75 -9.14
CA HIS A 34 -6.27 1.48 -8.49
C HIS A 34 -7.72 1.35 -8.01
N SER A 35 -8.24 0.14 -8.05
CA SER A 35 -9.55 -0.24 -7.52
C SER A 35 -9.49 -1.65 -6.97
N LEU A 36 -10.06 -1.89 -5.77
CA LEU A 36 -10.16 -3.22 -5.17
C LEU A 36 -11.47 -3.93 -5.49
N CYS A 37 -12.50 -3.18 -5.88
CA CYS A 37 -13.83 -3.74 -6.13
C CYS A 37 -14.13 -4.00 -7.61
N GLN A 38 -13.12 -3.96 -8.46
CA GLN A 38 -13.24 -4.33 -9.87
C GLN A 38 -12.53 -5.66 -10.10
N ALA A 39 -13.30 -6.75 -10.18
CA ALA A 39 -12.82 -8.09 -10.49
C ALA A 39 -13.20 -8.45 -11.94
N GLY A 40 -12.46 -7.92 -12.91
CA GLY A 40 -12.74 -8.13 -14.33
C GLY A 40 -14.13 -7.68 -14.73
N GLU A 41 -14.86 -8.54 -15.49
CA GLU A 41 -16.26 -8.28 -15.90
C GLU A 41 -17.29 -8.69 -14.83
N LEU A 42 -16.86 -9.44 -13.80
CA LEU A 42 -17.76 -10.09 -12.85
C LEU A 42 -18.33 -9.15 -11.78
N TYR A 43 -17.63 -8.05 -11.44
CA TYR A 43 -18.09 -7.18 -10.37
C TYR A 43 -17.62 -5.73 -10.55
N ARG A 44 -18.58 -4.80 -10.55
CA ARG A 44 -18.36 -3.34 -10.63
C ARG A 44 -19.07 -2.63 -9.46
N GLY A 45 -18.74 -3.03 -8.23
CA GLY A 45 -19.53 -2.66 -7.05
C GLY A 45 -19.33 -1.26 -6.50
N ALA A 46 -18.39 -0.46 -7.01
CA ALA A 46 -18.07 0.90 -6.54
C ALA A 46 -17.90 1.05 -5.00
N SER A 47 -17.68 -0.05 -4.28
CA SER A 47 -17.72 -0.11 -2.80
C SER A 47 -16.43 0.34 -2.14
N CYS A 48 -15.25 0.07 -2.76
CA CYS A 48 -13.95 0.35 -2.13
C CYS A 48 -13.57 1.84 -2.11
N ARG A 49 -14.18 2.69 -2.93
CA ARG A 49 -13.94 4.15 -3.03
C ARG A 49 -12.49 4.59 -3.29
N LEU A 50 -11.62 3.69 -3.74
CA LEU A 50 -10.21 3.99 -4.03
C LEU A 50 -9.98 4.62 -5.40
N CYS A 51 -10.96 4.54 -6.31
CA CYS A 51 -10.92 5.15 -7.63
C CYS A 51 -11.72 6.45 -7.72
N LEU A 52 -11.89 7.19 -6.62
CA LEU A 52 -12.62 8.46 -6.62
C LEU A 52 -11.90 9.48 -7.50
N VAL A 53 -12.67 10.17 -8.33
CA VAL A 53 -12.26 11.33 -9.13
C VAL A 53 -13.16 12.51 -8.81
N GLU A 54 -12.69 13.71 -9.09
CA GLU A 54 -13.45 14.94 -8.89
C GLU A 54 -13.99 15.47 -10.23
N LEU A 55 -15.24 15.85 -10.26
CA LEU A 55 -15.86 16.55 -11.39
C LEU A 55 -15.62 18.06 -11.28
N PRO A 56 -15.78 18.83 -12.37
CA PRO A 56 -15.61 20.30 -12.36
C PRO A 56 -16.47 21.03 -11.30
N ASN A 57 -17.62 20.46 -10.95
CA ASN A 57 -18.49 20.99 -9.90
C ASN A 57 -18.08 20.60 -8.46
N GLY A 58 -16.91 19.98 -8.28
CA GLY A 58 -16.39 19.54 -6.99
C GLY A 58 -16.99 18.23 -6.45
N LYS A 59 -17.88 17.56 -7.20
CA LYS A 59 -18.45 16.28 -6.76
C LYS A 59 -17.44 15.15 -6.92
N LEU A 60 -17.27 14.32 -5.88
CA LEU A 60 -16.49 13.10 -5.95
C LEU A 60 -17.35 11.92 -6.43
N VAL A 61 -16.87 11.22 -7.46
CA VAL A 61 -17.55 10.05 -8.03
C VAL A 61 -16.61 8.86 -8.16
N PRO A 62 -17.08 7.61 -8.02
CA PRO A 62 -16.25 6.42 -8.23
C PRO A 62 -16.07 6.18 -9.72
N ALA A 63 -14.85 6.30 -10.22
CA ALA A 63 -14.53 6.16 -11.65
C ALA A 63 -14.95 4.79 -12.23
N CYS A 64 -14.92 3.73 -11.41
CA CYS A 64 -15.27 2.37 -11.84
C CYS A 64 -16.77 2.16 -12.11
N ALA A 65 -17.64 3.09 -11.72
CA ALA A 65 -19.08 2.99 -11.90
C ALA A 65 -19.72 4.27 -12.49
N TYR A 66 -18.96 5.33 -12.69
CA TYR A 66 -19.49 6.56 -13.24
C TYR A 66 -19.44 6.51 -14.78
N PRO A 67 -20.60 6.63 -15.48
CA PRO A 67 -20.66 6.51 -16.93
C PRO A 67 -19.99 7.72 -17.61
N VAL A 68 -19.37 7.48 -18.75
CA VAL A 68 -18.82 8.55 -19.58
C VAL A 68 -19.91 9.25 -20.38
N SER A 69 -19.73 10.55 -20.61
CA SER A 69 -20.53 11.36 -21.53
C SER A 69 -19.62 12.23 -22.38
N ASN A 70 -20.11 12.66 -23.54
CA ASN A 70 -19.30 13.49 -24.42
C ASN A 70 -19.00 14.85 -23.76
N GLY A 71 -17.72 15.26 -23.77
CA GLY A 71 -17.26 16.47 -23.11
C GLY A 71 -17.11 16.35 -21.58
N LEU A 72 -17.27 15.16 -21.00
CA LEU A 72 -17.01 14.96 -19.58
C LEU A 72 -15.56 15.28 -19.25
N GLU A 73 -15.34 16.09 -18.21
CA GLU A 73 -14.03 16.37 -17.64
C GLU A 73 -13.92 15.81 -16.22
N VAL A 74 -12.80 15.20 -15.89
CA VAL A 74 -12.53 14.62 -14.57
C VAL A 74 -11.10 14.87 -14.12
N TYR A 75 -10.91 15.02 -12.80
CA TYR A 75 -9.63 15.24 -12.16
C TYR A 75 -9.29 14.09 -11.22
N THR A 76 -8.13 13.46 -11.45
CA THR A 76 -7.72 12.26 -10.70
C THR A 76 -6.86 12.57 -9.47
N ARG A 77 -6.18 13.72 -9.43
CA ARG A 77 -5.15 14.05 -8.42
C ARG A 77 -5.35 15.40 -7.73
N THR A 78 -6.59 15.79 -7.50
CA THR A 78 -6.86 16.98 -6.68
C THR A 78 -6.50 16.71 -5.21
N PRO A 79 -6.20 17.75 -4.40
CA PRO A 79 -5.96 17.56 -2.97
C PRO A 79 -7.10 16.81 -2.27
N ARG A 80 -8.33 17.01 -2.74
CA ARG A 80 -9.53 16.37 -2.19
C ARG A 80 -9.62 14.89 -2.56
N THR A 81 -9.37 14.51 -3.82
CA THR A 81 -9.33 13.10 -4.23
C THR A 81 -8.23 12.34 -3.53
N LEU A 82 -7.02 12.91 -3.43
CA LEU A 82 -5.89 12.29 -2.77
C LEU A 82 -6.15 12.07 -1.28
N ARG A 83 -6.66 13.09 -0.57
CA ARG A 83 -7.02 12.99 0.86
C ARG A 83 -8.07 11.90 1.08
N THR A 84 -9.17 11.90 0.30
CA THR A 84 -10.25 10.93 0.48
C THR A 84 -9.79 9.51 0.19
N ARG A 85 -9.00 9.29 -0.87
CA ARG A 85 -8.44 7.96 -1.16
C ARG A 85 -7.45 7.50 -0.08
N ARG A 86 -6.62 8.42 0.44
CA ARG A 86 -5.70 8.14 1.54
C ARG A 86 -6.46 7.65 2.77
N THR A 87 -7.44 8.43 3.25
CA THR A 87 -8.27 8.04 4.41
C THR A 87 -9.00 6.72 4.17
N THR A 88 -9.53 6.50 2.97
CA THR A 88 -10.18 5.23 2.63
C THR A 88 -9.23 4.05 2.71
N LEU A 89 -8.00 4.21 2.19
CA LEU A 89 -6.99 3.14 2.26
C LEU A 89 -6.50 2.93 3.70
N GLU A 90 -6.34 3.99 4.49
CA GLU A 90 -6.02 3.92 5.92
C GLU A 90 -7.05 3.08 6.69
N LEU A 91 -8.35 3.32 6.44
CA LEU A 91 -9.43 2.54 7.04
C LEU A 91 -9.40 1.07 6.62
N LEU A 92 -9.16 0.78 5.34
CA LEU A 92 -9.01 -0.60 4.85
C LEU A 92 -7.82 -1.30 5.49
N LEU A 93 -6.69 -0.60 5.63
CA LEU A 93 -5.48 -1.13 6.27
C LEU A 93 -5.64 -1.30 7.78
N ALA A 94 -6.51 -0.50 8.43
CA ALA A 94 -6.81 -0.67 9.86
C ALA A 94 -7.44 -2.02 10.17
N TYR A 95 -8.28 -2.55 9.26
CA TYR A 95 -8.89 -3.88 9.38
C TYR A 95 -8.06 -5.00 8.74
N HIS A 96 -7.09 -4.64 7.90
CA HIS A 96 -6.24 -5.62 7.25
C HIS A 96 -5.18 -6.16 8.23
N ARG A 97 -5.09 -7.50 8.32
CA ARG A 97 -4.04 -8.16 9.10
C ARG A 97 -2.69 -8.00 8.40
N ILE A 98 -1.87 -7.07 8.87
CA ILE A 98 -0.56 -6.78 8.29
C ILE A 98 0.46 -7.80 8.84
N GLU A 99 0.67 -8.86 8.07
CA GLU A 99 1.68 -9.92 8.30
C GLU A 99 2.40 -10.21 6.96
N CYS A 100 2.96 -9.16 6.36
CA CYS A 100 3.55 -9.23 5.02
C CYS A 100 4.71 -10.22 4.93
N TRP A 101 5.36 -10.53 6.04
CA TRP A 101 6.47 -11.49 6.11
C TRP A 101 6.05 -12.95 5.83
N ILE A 102 4.77 -13.29 6.01
CA ILE A 102 4.20 -14.62 5.70
C ILE A 102 3.12 -14.58 4.61
N CYS A 103 2.83 -13.40 4.05
CA CYS A 103 1.76 -13.21 3.08
C CYS A 103 2.14 -13.82 1.72
N LYS A 104 1.21 -14.60 1.14
CA LYS A 104 1.37 -15.18 -0.21
C LYS A 104 1.40 -14.13 -1.33
N ARG A 105 0.91 -12.90 -1.08
CA ARG A 105 0.92 -11.78 -2.03
C ARG A 105 2.14 -10.86 -1.83
N LYS A 106 3.12 -11.29 -1.04
CA LYS A 106 4.38 -10.57 -0.85
C LYS A 106 5.04 -10.29 -2.22
N GLY A 107 5.52 -9.06 -2.41
CA GLY A 107 6.11 -8.61 -3.69
C GLY A 107 5.09 -8.22 -4.78
N ASP A 108 3.84 -8.73 -4.76
CA ASP A 108 2.78 -8.34 -5.70
C ASP A 108 1.46 -8.03 -4.99
N CYS A 109 1.48 -7.07 -4.08
CA CYS A 109 0.31 -6.66 -3.32
C CYS A 109 -0.22 -5.31 -3.81
N ILE A 110 -1.48 -5.30 -4.26
CA ILE A 110 -2.15 -4.07 -4.71
C ILE A 110 -2.27 -3.03 -3.60
N LEU A 111 -2.44 -3.45 -2.33
CA LEU A 111 -2.52 -2.53 -1.19
C LEU A 111 -1.20 -1.78 -0.98
N VAL A 112 -0.07 -2.45 -1.18
CA VAL A 112 1.26 -1.85 -1.10
C VAL A 112 1.47 -0.84 -2.22
N LYS A 113 1.14 -1.21 -3.47
CA LYS A 113 1.21 -0.29 -4.61
C LYS A 113 0.41 0.99 -4.35
N MET A 114 -0.83 0.84 -3.84
CA MET A 114 -1.68 1.98 -3.47
C MET A 114 -1.11 2.81 -2.32
N ALA A 115 -0.54 2.16 -1.30
CA ALA A 115 0.04 2.85 -0.15
C ALA A 115 1.24 3.69 -0.56
N ASN A 116 2.10 3.16 -1.43
CA ASN A 116 3.22 3.89 -1.99
C ASN A 116 2.75 5.09 -2.83
N ASP A 117 1.78 4.90 -3.72
CA ASP A 117 1.20 5.98 -4.55
C ASP A 117 0.58 7.11 -3.70
N LEU A 118 -0.05 6.75 -2.59
CA LEU A 118 -0.69 7.69 -1.66
C LEU A 118 0.22 8.14 -0.51
N ARG A 119 1.47 7.68 -0.48
CA ARG A 119 2.46 7.97 0.56
C ARG A 119 1.95 7.67 1.97
N LEU A 120 1.36 6.47 2.14
CA LEU A 120 0.93 5.97 3.44
C LEU A 120 2.11 5.32 4.18
N GLU A 121 2.17 5.59 5.48
CA GLU A 121 3.13 4.98 6.40
C GLU A 121 2.51 3.77 7.13
N GLY A 122 3.35 2.96 7.80
CA GLY A 122 2.88 1.86 8.64
C GLY A 122 2.75 0.50 7.93
N ILE A 123 3.23 0.39 6.68
CA ILE A 123 3.40 -0.88 5.99
C ILE A 123 4.86 -1.34 6.14
N PRO A 124 5.12 -2.61 6.50
CA PRO A 124 6.48 -3.11 6.66
C PRO A 124 7.22 -3.27 5.33
N ILE A 125 8.54 -3.13 5.34
CA ILE A 125 9.41 -3.41 4.17
C ILE A 125 9.16 -4.80 3.60
N CYS A 126 8.76 -5.77 4.41
CA CYS A 126 8.37 -7.10 3.93
C CYS A 126 7.33 -7.08 2.82
N ALA A 127 6.52 -6.05 2.75
CA ALA A 127 5.51 -5.88 1.71
C ALA A 127 6.12 -5.61 0.32
N GLU A 128 7.29 -4.97 0.28
CA GLU A 128 8.06 -4.64 -0.93
C GLU A 128 9.15 -5.70 -1.22
N CYS A 129 9.46 -6.55 -0.24
CA CYS A 129 10.57 -7.50 -0.32
C CYS A 129 10.31 -8.60 -1.38
N PRO A 130 11.22 -8.83 -2.32
CA PRO A 130 11.06 -9.84 -3.36
C PRO A 130 11.26 -11.28 -2.86
N LEU A 131 11.91 -11.46 -1.70
CA LEU A 131 12.20 -12.79 -1.16
C LEU A 131 10.91 -13.46 -0.65
N HIS A 132 10.53 -14.59 -1.22
CA HIS A 132 9.39 -15.40 -0.80
C HIS A 132 9.67 -16.17 0.50
N SER A 133 8.70 -16.95 0.98
CA SER A 133 8.75 -17.57 2.31
C SER A 133 9.96 -18.49 2.52
N ASP A 134 10.36 -19.24 1.51
CA ASP A 134 11.52 -20.14 1.49
C ASP A 134 12.86 -19.39 1.37
N GLU A 135 12.83 -18.23 0.72
CA GLU A 135 14.00 -17.35 0.57
C GLU A 135 14.13 -16.32 1.70
N CYS A 136 13.08 -16.15 2.50
CA CYS A 136 13.04 -15.16 3.57
C CYS A 136 14.18 -15.36 4.57
N LEU A 137 14.98 -14.33 4.78
CA LEU A 137 16.15 -14.36 5.67
C LEU A 137 15.80 -14.80 7.10
N LEU A 138 14.64 -14.40 7.63
CA LEU A 138 14.18 -14.84 8.94
C LEU A 138 13.95 -16.35 9.01
N ASN A 139 13.41 -16.95 7.95
CA ASN A 139 13.20 -18.40 7.89
C ASN A 139 14.53 -19.18 7.71
N LYS A 140 15.58 -18.48 7.28
CA LYS A 140 16.96 -19.00 7.20
C LYS A 140 17.79 -18.74 8.47
N GLY A 141 17.17 -18.26 9.55
CA GLY A 141 17.86 -17.94 10.80
C GLY A 141 18.69 -16.65 10.77
N ILE A 142 18.49 -15.79 9.77
CA ILE A 142 19.19 -14.50 9.66
C ILE A 142 18.27 -13.39 10.15
N LEU A 143 18.66 -12.69 11.24
CA LEU A 143 17.89 -11.59 11.79
C LEU A 143 17.75 -10.44 10.79
N CYS A 144 16.53 -10.10 10.45
CA CYS A 144 16.16 -9.04 9.49
C CYS A 144 15.05 -8.17 10.09
N LEU A 145 15.23 -6.86 10.17
CA LEU A 145 14.24 -5.93 10.75
C LEU A 145 13.09 -5.56 9.79
N GLY A 146 12.98 -6.20 8.63
CA GLY A 146 11.93 -5.93 7.65
C GLY A 146 10.51 -5.87 8.20
N PRO A 147 10.06 -6.81 9.08
CA PRO A 147 8.74 -6.79 9.68
C PRO A 147 8.43 -5.55 10.54
N LEU A 148 9.45 -4.94 11.09
CA LEU A 148 9.35 -3.81 12.03
C LEU A 148 9.67 -2.46 11.38
N THR A 149 10.15 -2.45 10.13
CA THR A 149 10.65 -1.24 9.45
C THR A 149 9.65 -0.75 8.42
N VAL A 150 9.43 0.57 8.37
CA VAL A 150 8.53 1.24 7.42
C VAL A 150 9.02 1.05 5.98
N ALA A 151 8.11 0.66 5.08
CA ALA A 151 8.33 0.51 3.65
C ALA A 151 8.69 1.82 2.94
N GLY A 152 9.07 1.76 1.67
CA GLY A 152 9.36 2.91 0.80
C GLY A 152 10.82 3.00 0.32
N CYS A 153 11.58 1.89 0.42
CA CYS A 153 12.90 1.74 -0.19
C CYS A 153 12.97 0.55 -1.15
N GLU A 154 11.80 0.04 -1.57
CA GLU A 154 11.67 -1.12 -2.47
C GLU A 154 12.41 -2.37 -1.96
N ALA A 155 12.68 -2.42 -0.65
CA ALA A 155 13.43 -3.49 0.01
C ALA A 155 14.79 -3.79 -0.65
N GLU A 156 15.50 -2.78 -1.09
CA GLU A 156 16.76 -2.89 -1.86
C GLU A 156 17.80 -3.79 -1.18
N CYS A 157 17.99 -3.67 0.15
CA CYS A 157 18.95 -4.52 0.86
C CYS A 157 18.62 -6.03 0.74
N PRO A 158 17.38 -6.49 1.03
CA PRO A 158 17.01 -7.87 0.78
C PRO A 158 17.07 -8.28 -0.70
N ALA A 159 16.73 -7.39 -1.62
CA ALA A 159 16.79 -7.66 -3.06
C ALA A 159 18.20 -7.90 -3.57
N THR A 160 19.22 -7.32 -2.94
CA THR A 160 20.64 -7.45 -3.29
C THR A 160 21.41 -8.44 -2.42
N GLY A 161 20.71 -9.27 -1.62
CA GLY A 161 21.31 -10.31 -0.77
C GLY A 161 21.68 -9.86 0.64
N GLY A 162 21.43 -8.60 1.01
CA GLY A 162 21.61 -8.10 2.38
C GLY A 162 20.36 -8.29 3.23
N ARG A 163 20.43 -7.92 4.51
CA ARG A 163 19.28 -7.90 5.43
C ARG A 163 18.78 -6.48 5.67
N CYS A 164 17.51 -6.32 6.03
CA CYS A 164 17.01 -5.02 6.48
C CYS A 164 17.56 -4.70 7.89
N TRP A 165 18.16 -3.53 8.03
CA TRP A 165 18.74 -3.01 9.27
C TRP A 165 17.84 -2.01 10.00
N GLY A 166 16.71 -1.62 9.42
CA GLY A 166 15.80 -0.69 10.07
C GLY A 166 16.01 0.79 9.76
N CYS A 167 16.89 1.15 8.84
CA CYS A 167 17.31 2.55 8.58
C CYS A 167 16.17 3.52 8.22
N ARG A 168 15.01 3.02 7.76
CA ARG A 168 13.82 3.84 7.46
C ARG A 168 12.98 4.19 8.70
N GLY A 169 13.36 3.68 9.87
CA GLY A 169 12.62 3.87 11.10
C GLY A 169 11.55 2.81 11.36
N PRO A 170 11.01 2.78 12.61
CA PRO A 170 10.07 1.76 13.06
C PRO A 170 8.67 1.97 12.52
N ILE A 171 7.93 0.87 12.36
CA ILE A 171 6.47 0.89 12.31
C ILE A 171 5.96 1.26 13.70
N THR A 172 5.06 2.23 13.77
CA THR A 172 4.47 2.72 15.02
C THR A 172 3.11 2.06 15.35
N ARG A 173 2.58 1.23 14.46
CA ARG A 173 1.36 0.44 14.68
C ARG A 173 1.64 -0.72 15.62
N GLU A 174 1.19 -0.59 16.87
CA GLU A 174 1.45 -1.56 17.95
C GLU A 174 1.00 -2.98 17.61
N ASP A 175 -0.17 -3.14 16.99
CA ASP A 175 -0.68 -4.44 16.58
C ASP A 175 0.23 -5.16 15.55
N VAL A 176 0.87 -4.41 14.66
CA VAL A 176 1.86 -4.94 13.70
C VAL A 176 3.14 -5.29 14.43
N VAL A 177 3.63 -4.41 15.30
CA VAL A 177 4.85 -4.62 16.10
C VAL A 177 4.73 -5.87 16.96
N VAL A 178 3.64 -6.02 17.72
CA VAL A 178 3.41 -7.19 18.58
C VAL A 178 3.40 -8.49 17.76
N ARG A 179 2.73 -8.52 16.60
CA ARG A 179 2.74 -9.69 15.73
C ARG A 179 4.14 -9.99 15.18
N ALA A 180 4.88 -8.97 14.80
CA ALA A 180 6.25 -9.15 14.32
C ALA A 180 7.16 -9.69 15.44
N LEU A 181 7.07 -9.16 16.66
CA LEU A 181 7.85 -9.63 17.83
C LEU A 181 7.54 -11.10 18.15
N ARG A 182 6.27 -11.51 18.13
CA ARG A 182 5.87 -12.91 18.26
C ARG A 182 6.52 -13.79 17.20
N ARG A 183 6.51 -13.32 15.94
CA ARG A 183 7.14 -14.04 14.84
C ARG A 183 8.64 -14.23 15.04
N TYR A 184 9.36 -13.23 15.55
CA TYR A 184 10.78 -13.39 15.88
C TYR A 184 11.00 -14.49 16.92
N ARG A 185 10.19 -14.53 18.00
CA ARG A 185 10.28 -15.58 19.03
C ARG A 185 9.97 -16.96 18.47
N GLU A 186 8.92 -17.11 17.65
CA GLU A 186 8.58 -18.37 16.97
C GLU A 186 9.72 -18.90 16.11
N LEU A 187 10.54 -18.01 15.54
CA LEU A 187 11.70 -18.37 14.71
C LEU A 187 13.00 -18.55 15.52
N GLY A 188 12.93 -18.43 16.85
CA GLY A 188 14.07 -18.66 17.74
C GLY A 188 14.96 -17.45 18.00
N PHE A 189 14.59 -16.26 17.50
CA PHE A 189 15.34 -15.04 17.82
C PHE A 189 15.01 -14.52 19.22
N THR A 190 16.02 -14.06 19.95
CA THR A 190 15.80 -13.37 21.21
C THR A 190 15.34 -11.93 20.95
N LEU A 191 14.38 -11.45 21.75
CA LEU A 191 13.92 -10.06 21.61
C LEU A 191 15.01 -9.05 21.96
N LYS A 192 15.98 -9.45 22.76
CA LYS A 192 17.19 -8.66 23.06
C LYS A 192 17.98 -8.38 21.78
N GLU A 193 18.28 -9.39 20.97
CA GLU A 193 18.99 -9.22 19.69
C GLU A 193 18.21 -8.34 18.71
N VAL A 194 16.88 -8.45 18.71
CA VAL A 194 16.00 -7.61 17.89
C VAL A 194 16.10 -6.15 18.32
N ILE A 195 16.04 -5.88 19.63
CA ILE A 195 16.15 -4.52 20.21
C ILE A 195 17.53 -3.94 19.90
N GLU A 196 18.61 -4.65 20.22
CA GLU A 196 20.00 -4.21 19.99
C GLU A 196 20.24 -3.87 18.49
N THR A 197 19.70 -4.69 17.59
CA THR A 197 19.79 -4.41 16.16
C THR A 197 18.97 -3.18 15.75
N ALA A 198 17.79 -2.98 16.34
CA ALA A 198 16.94 -1.84 16.08
C ALA A 198 17.56 -0.53 16.57
N GLU A 199 18.24 -0.54 17.72
CA GLU A 199 18.90 0.62 18.30
C GLU A 199 19.99 1.24 17.41
N ILE A 200 20.55 0.47 16.47
CA ILE A 200 21.55 0.97 15.52
C ILE A 200 21.02 2.20 14.76
N PHE A 201 19.75 2.18 14.35
CA PHE A 201 19.12 3.28 13.60
C PHE A 201 18.01 4.00 14.35
N TRP A 202 17.48 3.42 15.45
CA TRP A 202 16.31 3.96 16.15
C TRP A 202 16.66 4.62 17.50
N SER A 203 17.94 4.70 17.88
CA SER A 203 18.37 5.21 19.17
C SER A 203 17.80 6.59 19.53
N ALA A 204 17.58 7.46 18.54
CA ALA A 204 16.96 8.77 18.71
C ALA A 204 15.46 8.80 18.37
N HIS A 205 14.84 7.67 18.02
CA HIS A 205 13.44 7.64 17.58
C HIS A 205 12.49 7.62 18.78
N PRO A 206 11.48 8.52 18.87
CA PRO A 206 10.57 8.62 20.03
C PRO A 206 9.82 7.32 20.37
N PHE A 207 9.64 6.45 19.39
CA PHE A 207 8.94 5.18 19.57
C PHE A 207 9.80 4.08 20.21
N LEU A 208 11.11 4.25 20.35
CA LEU A 208 12.02 3.20 20.81
C LEU A 208 11.64 2.68 22.21
N GLU A 209 11.39 3.58 23.16
CA GLU A 209 11.02 3.16 24.53
C GLU A 209 9.70 2.36 24.54
N LYS A 210 8.71 2.80 23.76
CA LYS A 210 7.46 2.05 23.60
C LYS A 210 7.68 0.70 22.94
N PHE A 211 8.57 0.63 21.96
CA PHE A 211 8.96 -0.62 21.31
C PHE A 211 9.56 -1.62 22.31
N LYS A 212 10.45 -1.17 23.21
CA LYS A 212 11.02 -2.00 24.26
C LYS A 212 9.93 -2.55 25.20
N LEU A 213 9.01 -1.69 25.65
CA LEU A 213 7.88 -2.12 26.48
C LEU A 213 6.99 -3.16 25.80
N LEU A 214 6.72 -2.98 24.48
CA LEU A 214 5.96 -3.96 23.71
C LEU A 214 6.72 -5.30 23.60
N ALA A 215 8.05 -5.27 23.52
CA ALA A 215 8.87 -6.47 23.46
C ALA A 215 8.88 -7.22 24.79
N GLU A 216 8.86 -6.54 25.93
CA GLU A 216 8.74 -7.16 27.25
C GLU A 216 7.37 -7.84 27.48
N GLY A 217 6.31 -7.32 26.82
CA GLY A 217 4.95 -7.84 26.92
C GLY A 217 4.62 -9.02 26.02
N VAL A 218 5.53 -9.40 25.15
CA VAL A 218 5.38 -10.53 24.21
C VAL A 218 6.09 -11.75 24.70
#